data_6a1fd6f297db8b4ae1dd4a7a395ae273
#
_entry.id   6a1fd6f297db8b4ae1dd4a7a395ae273
#
_cell.length_a   1.000
_cell.length_b   1.000
_cell.length_c   1.000
_cell.angle_alpha   90.00
_cell.angle_beta   90.00
_cell.angle_gamma   90.00
#
_symmetry.space_group_name_H-M   'P 1'
#
loop_
_entity.id
_entity.type
_entity.pdbx_description
1 polymer ?
#
loop_
_entity_poly.entity_id
_entity_poly.type
_entity_poly.pdbx_seq_one_letter_code
_entity_poly.pdbx_strand_id
1 'polypeptide(L)'
;MTMFAPGLMQGQKILVTGGGTGLGKSMAGAFSALGAEVVIWGRRGGVLDDTAAQIAAATGGKVTAMAVDIRNGGAIDEAMQTIFDAGPLTGLVNNAAGNFISPTEDLSPNAFNAIASIVAHGTFNTTVAAGRRWIEQGLKGNILSIVTTWVWTGGPFTVPSAMSKAGVTAMTQSLAQEWGPKGIRANAIAPGPFPTKGAWERLMPEPLMKKTGAGTGASGIPMGRMGEHEELNNLAVFLMSPGCEYLTGAIIPIDGGQWLASNGNFNSLSALDRSDWDMIKGAIQATNAKDRSERSA
;
A
#
# COMPACT_ATOMS: atom_id res chain seq x y z
N MET A 1 10.15 14.32 8.82
CA MET A 1 11.60 14.12 9.15
C MET A 1 11.95 12.66 8.89
N THR A 2 12.87 12.37 8.00
CA THR A 2 13.29 10.97 7.78
C THR A 2 14.06 10.45 9.01
N MET A 3 13.79 9.21 9.41
CA MET A 3 14.51 8.53 10.50
C MET A 3 15.74 7.74 10.02
N PHE A 4 16.11 7.89 8.75
CA PHE A 4 17.18 7.13 8.11
C PHE A 4 18.43 7.97 7.88
N ALA A 5 19.58 7.31 7.88
CA ALA A 5 20.85 7.94 7.56
C ALA A 5 20.86 8.41 6.08
N PRO A 6 21.47 9.57 5.78
CA PRO A 6 21.67 10.00 4.40
C PRO A 6 22.41 8.93 3.59
N GLY A 7 22.02 8.74 2.34
CA GLY A 7 22.66 7.77 1.45
C GLY A 7 22.29 6.29 1.70
N LEU A 8 21.32 5.99 2.59
CA LEU A 8 20.90 4.61 2.86
C LEU A 8 20.54 3.82 1.60
N MET A 9 19.98 4.50 0.59
CA MET A 9 19.53 3.88 -0.66
C MET A 9 20.54 4.06 -1.80
N GLN A 10 21.76 4.52 -1.51
CA GLN A 10 22.79 4.72 -2.54
C GLN A 10 23.12 3.38 -3.25
N GLY A 11 23.23 3.43 -4.57
CA GLY A 11 23.43 2.25 -5.41
C GLY A 11 22.16 1.46 -5.71
N GLN A 12 21.00 1.85 -5.15
CA GLN A 12 19.72 1.26 -5.51
C GLN A 12 19.13 1.95 -6.75
N LYS A 13 18.54 1.16 -7.66
CA LYS A 13 17.68 1.64 -8.75
C LYS A 13 16.28 1.08 -8.53
N ILE A 14 15.31 1.95 -8.28
CA ILE A 14 13.95 1.57 -7.90
C ILE A 14 12.94 2.05 -8.93
N LEU A 15 12.15 1.11 -9.45
CA LEU A 15 10.99 1.42 -10.29
C LEU A 15 9.74 1.59 -9.40
N VAL A 16 9.01 2.69 -9.59
CA VAL A 16 7.72 2.95 -8.92
C VAL A 16 6.61 3.07 -9.98
N THR A 17 5.71 2.09 -10.04
CA THR A 17 4.54 2.19 -10.90
C THR A 17 3.51 3.13 -10.29
N GLY A 18 2.85 3.96 -11.13
CA GLY A 18 1.98 5.03 -10.63
C GLY A 18 2.75 6.13 -9.88
N GLY A 19 4.04 6.30 -10.19
CA GLY A 19 4.95 7.23 -9.50
C GLY A 19 4.70 8.71 -9.77
N GLY A 20 3.79 9.07 -10.69
CA GLY A 20 3.53 10.46 -11.05
C GLY A 20 2.66 11.25 -10.06
N THR A 21 1.96 10.60 -9.13
CA THR A 21 1.03 11.27 -8.19
C THR A 21 0.87 10.50 -6.89
N GLY A 22 0.26 11.13 -5.88
CA GLY A 22 -0.16 10.48 -4.63
C GLY A 22 0.97 9.76 -3.90
N LEU A 23 0.66 8.57 -3.37
CA LEU A 23 1.61 7.76 -2.59
C LEU A 23 2.84 7.35 -3.42
N GLY A 24 2.65 7.03 -4.71
CA GLY A 24 3.75 6.66 -5.60
C GLY A 24 4.78 7.79 -5.76
N LYS A 25 4.31 9.03 -6.01
CA LYS A 25 5.17 10.22 -6.06
C LYS A 25 5.89 10.44 -4.73
N SER A 26 5.17 10.27 -3.63
CA SER A 26 5.73 10.47 -2.28
C SER A 26 6.84 9.46 -1.96
N MET A 27 6.61 8.17 -2.23
CA MET A 27 7.63 7.12 -2.06
C MET A 27 8.84 7.35 -2.99
N ALA A 28 8.60 7.69 -4.27
CA ALA A 28 9.66 8.01 -5.23
C ALA A 28 10.56 9.14 -4.72
N GLY A 29 9.96 10.21 -4.16
CA GLY A 29 10.70 11.31 -3.53
C GLY A 29 11.52 10.86 -2.33
N ALA A 30 10.96 10.02 -1.47
CA ALA A 30 11.66 9.51 -0.29
C ALA A 30 12.86 8.62 -0.65
N PHE A 31 12.72 7.73 -1.64
CA PHE A 31 13.84 6.92 -2.13
C PHE A 31 14.94 7.78 -2.75
N SER A 32 14.57 8.75 -3.59
CA SER A 32 15.51 9.68 -4.21
C SER A 32 16.27 10.52 -3.18
N ALA A 33 15.57 11.02 -2.14
CA ALA A 33 16.19 11.79 -1.06
C ALA A 33 17.24 11.00 -0.26
N LEU A 34 17.13 9.66 -0.28
CA LEU A 34 18.09 8.77 0.39
C LEU A 34 19.14 8.17 -0.57
N GLY A 35 19.22 8.67 -1.81
CA GLY A 35 20.29 8.37 -2.76
C GLY A 35 19.95 7.30 -3.79
N ALA A 36 18.72 6.81 -3.88
CA ALA A 36 18.32 5.88 -4.94
C ALA A 36 18.20 6.61 -6.30
N GLU A 37 18.57 5.93 -7.37
CA GLU A 37 18.10 6.25 -8.72
C GLU A 37 16.64 5.76 -8.82
N VAL A 38 15.72 6.62 -9.24
CA VAL A 38 14.29 6.30 -9.29
C VAL A 38 13.78 6.35 -10.71
N VAL A 39 13.05 5.32 -11.12
CA VAL A 39 12.27 5.31 -12.37
C VAL A 39 10.80 5.37 -12.00
N ILE A 40 10.03 6.27 -12.60
CA ILE A 40 8.60 6.39 -12.37
C ILE A 40 7.82 6.06 -13.63
N TRP A 41 6.84 5.13 -13.48
CA TRP A 41 5.94 4.75 -14.56
C TRP A 41 4.52 5.26 -14.33
N GLY A 42 3.83 5.55 -15.42
CA GLY A 42 2.41 5.89 -15.46
C GLY A 42 1.98 6.20 -16.90
N ARG A 43 0.70 6.49 -17.09
CA ARG A 43 0.13 6.70 -18.44
C ARG A 43 0.28 8.13 -18.96
N ARG A 44 0.45 9.11 -18.08
CA ARG A 44 0.42 10.54 -18.44
C ARG A 44 1.84 11.09 -18.44
N GLY A 45 2.47 11.11 -19.63
CA GLY A 45 3.88 11.52 -19.79
C GLY A 45 4.17 12.88 -19.15
N GLY A 46 3.44 13.95 -19.50
CA GLY A 46 3.70 15.28 -18.94
C GLY A 46 3.61 15.34 -17.40
N VAL A 47 2.68 14.58 -16.77
CA VAL A 47 2.60 14.51 -15.31
C VAL A 47 3.82 13.81 -14.71
N LEU A 48 4.35 12.79 -15.41
CA LEU A 48 5.56 12.09 -14.98
C LEU A 48 6.79 12.96 -15.11
N ASP A 49 6.92 13.69 -16.23
CA ASP A 49 8.04 14.60 -16.49
C ASP A 49 8.09 15.71 -15.44
N ASP A 50 6.95 16.35 -15.15
CA ASP A 50 6.83 17.36 -14.11
C ASP A 50 7.20 16.79 -12.72
N THR A 51 6.74 15.56 -12.44
CA THR A 51 7.03 14.91 -11.16
C THR A 51 8.50 14.54 -11.03
N ALA A 52 9.11 14.01 -12.09
CA ALA A 52 10.52 13.69 -12.10
C ALA A 52 11.38 14.94 -11.88
N ALA A 53 11.05 16.04 -12.58
CA ALA A 53 11.73 17.32 -12.41
C ALA A 53 11.59 17.87 -10.98
N GLN A 54 10.39 17.81 -10.41
CA GLN A 54 10.15 18.27 -9.03
C GLN A 54 10.93 17.46 -7.99
N ILE A 55 10.95 16.12 -8.13
CA ILE A 55 11.70 15.25 -7.20
C ILE A 55 13.21 15.52 -7.37
N ALA A 56 13.72 15.56 -8.59
CA ALA A 56 15.13 15.82 -8.86
C ALA A 56 15.58 17.19 -8.31
N ALA A 57 14.77 18.24 -8.49
CA ALA A 57 15.06 19.56 -7.93
C ALA A 57 15.08 19.58 -6.40
N ALA A 58 14.19 18.81 -5.76
CA ALA A 58 14.08 18.75 -4.29
C ALA A 58 15.17 17.89 -3.63
N THR A 59 15.66 16.85 -4.32
CA THR A 59 16.53 15.83 -3.72
C THR A 59 17.97 15.86 -4.28
N GLY A 60 18.17 16.48 -5.44
CA GLY A 60 19.41 16.38 -6.21
C GLY A 60 19.63 14.99 -6.86
N GLY A 61 18.67 14.07 -6.71
CA GLY A 61 18.77 12.70 -7.20
C GLY A 61 18.37 12.53 -8.66
N LYS A 62 18.73 11.37 -9.24
CA LYS A 62 18.35 11.00 -10.60
C LYS A 62 16.96 10.37 -10.62
N VAL A 63 16.02 10.99 -11.34
CA VAL A 63 14.67 10.49 -11.53
C VAL A 63 14.32 10.44 -13.01
N THR A 64 13.95 9.26 -13.50
CA THR A 64 13.60 9.02 -14.91
C THR A 64 12.10 8.77 -15.04
N ALA A 65 11.43 9.52 -15.90
CA ALA A 65 10.02 9.34 -16.23
C ALA A 65 9.87 8.47 -17.48
N MET A 66 8.95 7.49 -17.44
CA MET A 66 8.61 6.69 -18.61
C MET A 66 7.10 6.50 -18.69
N ALA A 67 6.50 6.87 -19.83
CA ALA A 67 5.06 6.71 -20.07
C ALA A 67 4.75 5.25 -20.43
N VAL A 68 4.34 4.45 -19.44
CA VAL A 68 4.03 3.03 -19.58
C VAL A 68 2.64 2.74 -19.04
N ASP A 69 1.81 2.09 -19.84
CA ASP A 69 0.54 1.53 -19.39
C ASP A 69 0.75 0.06 -18.98
N ILE A 70 0.69 -0.21 -17.69
CA ILE A 70 0.92 -1.55 -17.14
C ILE A 70 -0.14 -2.59 -17.53
N ARG A 71 -1.19 -2.19 -18.25
CA ARG A 71 -2.14 -3.12 -18.87
C ARG A 71 -1.60 -3.74 -20.16
N ASN A 72 -0.56 -3.15 -20.74
CA ASN A 72 0.07 -3.60 -21.98
C ASN A 72 1.38 -4.34 -21.66
N GLY A 73 1.36 -5.67 -21.78
CA GLY A 73 2.52 -6.52 -21.50
C GLY A 73 3.72 -6.25 -22.39
N GLY A 74 3.49 -5.92 -23.69
CA GLY A 74 4.57 -5.57 -24.61
C GLY A 74 5.27 -4.26 -24.20
N ALA A 75 4.50 -3.23 -23.88
CA ALA A 75 5.06 -1.96 -23.39
C ALA A 75 5.82 -2.11 -22.06
N ILE A 76 5.35 -3.00 -21.18
CA ILE A 76 6.08 -3.34 -19.95
C ILE A 76 7.44 -3.95 -20.28
N ASP A 77 7.49 -4.91 -21.20
CA ASP A 77 8.70 -5.66 -21.50
C ASP A 77 9.75 -4.79 -22.19
N GLU A 78 9.34 -3.93 -23.14
CA GLU A 78 10.19 -2.94 -23.80
C GLU A 78 10.77 -1.91 -22.81
N ALA A 79 9.90 -1.37 -21.95
CA ALA A 79 10.32 -0.39 -20.95
C ALA A 79 11.22 -1.02 -19.89
N MET A 80 10.97 -2.25 -19.48
CA MET A 80 11.80 -2.99 -18.54
C MET A 80 13.18 -3.27 -19.17
N GLN A 81 13.23 -3.63 -20.46
CA GLN A 81 14.49 -3.80 -21.18
C GLN A 81 15.30 -2.52 -21.17
N THR A 82 14.70 -1.38 -21.49
CA THR A 82 15.34 -0.06 -21.44
C THR A 82 15.93 0.25 -20.06
N ILE A 83 15.25 -0.11 -18.98
CA ILE A 83 15.75 0.09 -17.62
C ILE A 83 16.99 -0.77 -17.36
N PHE A 84 16.97 -2.05 -17.75
CA PHE A 84 18.06 -2.98 -17.49
C PHE A 84 19.29 -2.69 -18.38
N ASP A 85 19.10 -2.19 -19.60
CA ASP A 85 20.18 -1.74 -20.49
C ASP A 85 20.95 -0.53 -19.89
N ALA A 86 20.22 0.32 -19.14
CA ALA A 86 20.81 1.45 -18.43
C ALA A 86 21.38 1.07 -17.04
N GLY A 87 21.48 -0.22 -16.73
CA GLY A 87 21.98 -0.80 -15.48
C GLY A 87 20.91 -1.52 -14.67
N PRO A 88 21.32 -2.42 -13.76
CA PRO A 88 20.40 -3.33 -13.10
C PRO A 88 19.36 -2.62 -12.23
N LEU A 89 18.10 -3.01 -12.36
CA LEU A 89 17.04 -2.67 -11.41
C LEU A 89 17.29 -3.45 -10.12
N THR A 90 17.18 -2.81 -8.96
CA THR A 90 17.33 -3.46 -7.64
C THR A 90 16.00 -3.57 -6.89
N GLY A 91 15.02 -2.75 -7.24
CA GLY A 91 13.74 -2.74 -6.57
C GLY A 91 12.57 -2.34 -7.47
N LEU A 92 11.41 -2.94 -7.19
CA LEU A 92 10.13 -2.66 -7.85
C LEU A 92 9.08 -2.33 -6.80
N VAL A 93 8.42 -1.16 -6.94
CA VAL A 93 7.24 -0.80 -6.16
C VAL A 93 6.00 -0.85 -7.04
N ASN A 94 5.16 -1.85 -6.81
CA ASN A 94 3.85 -2.01 -7.43
C ASN A 94 2.82 -1.14 -6.71
N ASN A 95 2.69 0.12 -7.15
CA ASN A 95 1.78 1.08 -6.54
C ASN A 95 0.64 1.51 -7.49
N ALA A 96 0.81 1.38 -8.82
CA ALA A 96 -0.24 1.77 -9.76
C ALA A 96 -1.55 1.04 -9.46
N ALA A 97 -2.63 1.81 -9.33
CA ALA A 97 -3.95 1.30 -9.02
C ALA A 97 -5.05 2.16 -9.64
N GLY A 98 -6.25 1.60 -9.67
CA GLY A 98 -7.50 2.27 -9.93
C GLY A 98 -8.55 1.78 -8.94
N ASN A 99 -9.52 2.62 -8.61
CA ASN A 99 -10.66 2.22 -7.80
C ASN A 99 -11.84 3.14 -8.07
N PHE A 100 -13.05 2.64 -7.78
CA PHE A 100 -14.30 3.37 -7.71
C PHE A 100 -15.26 2.64 -6.76
N ILE A 101 -16.32 3.29 -6.34
CA ILE A 101 -17.38 2.70 -5.51
C ILE A 101 -18.62 2.43 -6.37
N SER A 102 -19.23 1.26 -6.20
CA SER A 102 -20.49 0.87 -6.84
C SER A 102 -21.17 -0.27 -6.06
N PRO A 103 -22.49 -0.34 -6.01
CA PRO A 103 -23.20 -1.58 -5.65
C PRO A 103 -22.68 -2.71 -6.56
N THR A 104 -22.45 -3.88 -5.97
CA THR A 104 -21.81 -5.00 -6.71
C THR A 104 -22.72 -5.54 -7.81
N GLU A 105 -24.04 -5.54 -7.57
CA GLU A 105 -25.07 -5.96 -8.55
C GLU A 105 -25.13 -5.06 -9.79
N ASP A 106 -24.65 -3.82 -9.71
CA ASP A 106 -24.63 -2.87 -10.81
C ASP A 106 -23.33 -2.94 -11.64
N LEU A 107 -22.37 -3.80 -11.22
CA LEU A 107 -21.08 -3.90 -11.90
C LEU A 107 -21.20 -4.71 -13.19
N SER A 108 -20.82 -4.10 -14.32
CA SER A 108 -20.61 -4.84 -15.56
C SER A 108 -19.26 -5.59 -15.53
N PRO A 109 -19.11 -6.66 -16.36
CA PRO A 109 -17.80 -7.31 -16.55
C PRO A 109 -16.69 -6.32 -16.95
N ASN A 110 -17.01 -5.31 -17.77
CA ASN A 110 -16.04 -4.30 -18.17
C ASN A 110 -15.62 -3.39 -17.02
N ALA A 111 -16.53 -3.05 -16.11
CA ALA A 111 -16.20 -2.29 -14.90
C ALA A 111 -15.25 -3.06 -13.99
N PHE A 112 -15.49 -4.36 -13.80
CA PHE A 112 -14.56 -5.25 -13.08
C PHE A 112 -13.18 -5.29 -13.78
N ASN A 113 -13.17 -5.56 -15.09
CA ASN A 113 -11.94 -5.67 -15.88
C ASN A 113 -11.12 -4.39 -15.89
N ALA A 114 -11.77 -3.20 -15.83
CA ALA A 114 -11.08 -1.92 -15.77
C ALA A 114 -10.17 -1.80 -14.52
N ILE A 115 -10.58 -2.37 -13.41
CA ILE A 115 -9.77 -2.38 -12.17
C ILE A 115 -8.80 -3.57 -12.18
N ALA A 116 -9.28 -4.77 -12.49
CA ALA A 116 -8.47 -5.99 -12.46
C ALA A 116 -7.28 -5.91 -13.43
N SER A 117 -7.47 -5.32 -14.62
CA SER A 117 -6.40 -5.14 -15.61
C SER A 117 -5.24 -4.26 -15.10
N ILE A 118 -5.52 -3.28 -14.23
CA ILE A 118 -4.50 -2.44 -13.63
C ILE A 118 -3.90 -3.12 -12.40
N VAL A 119 -4.77 -3.51 -11.46
CA VAL A 119 -4.34 -3.88 -10.10
C VAL A 119 -3.82 -5.30 -10.03
N ALA A 120 -4.49 -6.27 -10.66
CA ALA A 120 -4.06 -7.66 -10.68
C ALA A 120 -3.10 -7.94 -11.85
N HIS A 121 -3.57 -7.79 -13.08
CA HIS A 121 -2.78 -8.17 -14.26
C HIS A 121 -1.56 -7.25 -14.44
N GLY A 122 -1.72 -5.93 -14.30
CA GLY A 122 -0.61 -4.99 -14.43
C GLY A 122 0.47 -5.21 -13.39
N THR A 123 0.09 -5.47 -12.15
CA THR A 123 1.03 -5.81 -11.08
C THR A 123 1.75 -7.13 -11.37
N PHE A 124 1.02 -8.17 -11.78
CA PHE A 124 1.59 -9.46 -12.15
C PHE A 124 2.59 -9.32 -13.30
N ASN A 125 2.18 -8.70 -14.41
CA ASN A 125 3.01 -8.53 -15.60
C ASN A 125 4.30 -7.76 -15.30
N THR A 126 4.20 -6.66 -14.55
CA THR A 126 5.37 -5.85 -14.17
C THR A 126 6.32 -6.65 -13.27
N THR A 127 5.76 -7.38 -12.31
CA THR A 127 6.53 -8.22 -11.39
C THR A 127 7.28 -9.33 -12.13
N VAL A 128 6.60 -10.02 -13.06
CA VAL A 128 7.22 -11.10 -13.85
C VAL A 128 8.29 -10.55 -14.79
N ALA A 129 8.07 -9.40 -15.42
CA ALA A 129 9.05 -8.78 -16.30
C ALA A 129 10.37 -8.40 -15.57
N ALA A 130 10.27 -7.87 -14.34
CA ALA A 130 11.44 -7.61 -13.51
C ALA A 130 12.08 -8.91 -13.00
N GLY A 131 11.26 -9.83 -12.46
CA GLY A 131 11.72 -11.07 -11.86
C GLY A 131 12.47 -11.98 -12.82
N ARG A 132 12.00 -12.10 -14.06
CA ARG A 132 12.71 -12.86 -15.10
C ARG A 132 14.12 -12.36 -15.30
N ARG A 133 14.30 -11.04 -15.47
CA ARG A 133 15.61 -10.43 -15.69
C ARG A 133 16.55 -10.57 -14.49
N TRP A 134 16.02 -10.44 -13.27
CA TRP A 134 16.81 -10.71 -12.07
C TRP A 134 17.28 -12.17 -12.03
N ILE A 135 16.38 -13.13 -12.30
CA ILE A 135 16.70 -14.56 -12.27
C ILE A 135 17.70 -14.92 -13.40
N GLU A 136 17.45 -14.48 -14.62
CA GLU A 136 18.30 -14.76 -15.78
C GLU A 136 19.72 -14.19 -15.62
N GLN A 137 19.84 -13.03 -14.95
CA GLN A 137 21.13 -12.36 -14.72
C GLN A 137 21.76 -12.70 -13.36
N GLY A 138 21.15 -13.57 -12.56
CA GLY A 138 21.64 -13.91 -11.21
C GLY A 138 21.67 -12.73 -10.24
N LEU A 139 20.78 -11.75 -10.41
CA LEU A 139 20.71 -10.54 -9.61
C LEU A 139 19.73 -10.71 -8.42
N LYS A 140 20.00 -10.02 -7.33
CA LYS A 140 19.04 -9.85 -6.25
C LYS A 140 17.94 -8.85 -6.65
N GLY A 141 16.73 -9.03 -6.12
CA GLY A 141 15.61 -8.13 -6.35
C GLY A 141 14.78 -7.90 -5.09
N ASN A 142 14.09 -6.76 -5.04
CA ASN A 142 13.19 -6.44 -3.94
C ASN A 142 11.86 -5.91 -4.49
N ILE A 143 10.76 -6.58 -4.15
CA ILE A 143 9.41 -6.24 -4.59
C ILE A 143 8.62 -5.72 -3.40
N LEU A 144 8.04 -4.54 -3.54
CA LEU A 144 7.09 -3.96 -2.62
C LEU A 144 5.76 -3.72 -3.34
N SER A 145 4.68 -4.33 -2.85
CA SER A 145 3.34 -4.11 -3.40
C SER A 145 2.49 -3.27 -2.44
N ILE A 146 1.79 -2.26 -2.98
CA ILE A 146 0.81 -1.50 -2.20
C ILE A 146 -0.55 -2.18 -2.36
N VAL A 147 -1.02 -2.80 -1.28
CA VAL A 147 -2.34 -3.45 -1.20
C VAL A 147 -3.33 -2.58 -0.42
N THR A 148 -4.20 -3.14 0.38
CA THR A 148 -5.15 -2.45 1.26
C THR A 148 -5.55 -3.36 2.39
N THR A 149 -6.03 -2.83 3.50
CA THR A 149 -6.56 -3.62 4.63
C THR A 149 -7.80 -4.46 4.27
N TRP A 150 -8.47 -4.15 3.15
CA TRP A 150 -9.59 -4.94 2.62
C TRP A 150 -9.21 -6.38 2.22
N VAL A 151 -7.93 -6.71 2.14
CA VAL A 151 -7.48 -8.10 1.90
C VAL A 151 -7.84 -9.03 3.07
N TRP A 152 -8.11 -8.47 4.26
CA TRP A 152 -8.54 -9.21 5.45
C TRP A 152 -10.02 -9.01 5.79
N THR A 153 -10.55 -7.81 5.56
CA THR A 153 -11.92 -7.43 6.00
C THR A 153 -12.95 -7.52 4.89
N GLY A 154 -12.51 -7.64 3.64
CA GLY A 154 -13.35 -7.28 2.50
C GLY A 154 -13.52 -5.76 2.38
N GLY A 155 -14.07 -5.31 1.25
CA GLY A 155 -14.35 -3.90 0.98
C GLY A 155 -15.71 -3.76 0.32
N PRO A 156 -16.79 -3.46 1.05
CA PRO A 156 -18.11 -3.28 0.46
C PRO A 156 -18.05 -2.15 -0.58
N PHE A 157 -18.78 -2.31 -1.67
CA PHE A 157 -18.85 -1.38 -2.81
C PHE A 157 -17.52 -1.17 -3.59
N THR A 158 -16.45 -1.91 -3.23
CA THR A 158 -15.14 -1.85 -3.89
C THR A 158 -14.62 -3.24 -4.28
N VAL A 159 -15.53 -4.19 -4.51
CA VAL A 159 -15.25 -5.61 -4.75
C VAL A 159 -14.15 -5.86 -5.79
N PRO A 160 -14.12 -5.19 -6.98
CA PRO A 160 -13.05 -5.41 -7.95
C PRO A 160 -11.66 -5.09 -7.42
N SER A 161 -11.54 -4.02 -6.61
CA SER A 161 -10.27 -3.63 -5.99
C SER A 161 -9.88 -4.59 -4.87
N ALA A 162 -10.82 -4.95 -3.98
CA ALA A 162 -10.57 -5.87 -2.89
C ALA A 162 -10.10 -7.25 -3.40
N MET A 163 -10.79 -7.82 -4.39
CA MET A 163 -10.38 -9.07 -5.04
C MET A 163 -9.00 -8.98 -5.67
N SER A 164 -8.73 -7.92 -6.43
CA SER A 164 -7.44 -7.73 -7.09
C SER A 164 -6.30 -7.61 -6.07
N LYS A 165 -6.50 -6.85 -5.00
CA LYS A 165 -5.49 -6.66 -3.94
C LYS A 165 -5.28 -7.94 -3.12
N ALA A 166 -6.32 -8.74 -2.88
CA ALA A 166 -6.19 -10.07 -2.27
C ALA A 166 -5.37 -11.01 -3.16
N GLY A 167 -5.56 -10.98 -4.48
CA GLY A 167 -4.71 -11.68 -5.43
C GLY A 167 -3.24 -11.24 -5.38
N VAL A 168 -2.97 -9.94 -5.29
CA VAL A 168 -1.61 -9.41 -5.12
C VAL A 168 -1.00 -9.84 -3.78
N THR A 169 -1.80 -9.94 -2.72
CA THR A 169 -1.35 -10.48 -1.42
C THR A 169 -0.90 -11.93 -1.55
N ALA A 170 -1.73 -12.78 -2.17
CA ALA A 170 -1.39 -14.18 -2.42
C ALA A 170 -0.15 -14.31 -3.31
N MET A 171 -0.04 -13.50 -4.37
CA MET A 171 1.17 -13.45 -5.22
C MET A 171 2.42 -13.06 -4.41
N THR A 172 2.34 -12.06 -3.54
CA THR A 172 3.46 -11.63 -2.70
C THR A 172 3.98 -12.79 -1.84
N GLN A 173 3.09 -13.53 -1.20
CA GLN A 173 3.44 -14.68 -0.35
C GLN A 173 3.99 -15.86 -1.16
N SER A 174 3.43 -16.12 -2.33
CA SER A 174 3.89 -17.20 -3.23
C SER A 174 5.30 -16.89 -3.74
N LEU A 175 5.54 -15.67 -4.23
CA LEU A 175 6.85 -15.26 -4.75
C LEU A 175 7.92 -15.19 -3.66
N ALA A 176 7.57 -14.83 -2.43
CA ALA A 176 8.50 -14.88 -1.31
C ALA A 176 9.08 -16.28 -1.09
N GLN A 177 8.27 -17.33 -1.29
CA GLN A 177 8.70 -18.72 -1.18
C GLN A 177 9.43 -19.18 -2.44
N GLU A 178 8.89 -18.92 -3.63
CA GLU A 178 9.41 -19.40 -4.90
C GLU A 178 10.72 -18.69 -5.32
N TRP A 179 10.81 -17.37 -5.08
CA TRP A 179 11.92 -16.55 -5.53
C TRP A 179 12.90 -16.19 -4.41
N GLY A 180 12.55 -16.46 -3.14
CA GLY A 180 13.46 -16.29 -2.01
C GLY A 180 14.80 -17.00 -2.18
N PRO A 181 14.84 -18.30 -2.60
CA PRO A 181 16.08 -19.01 -2.90
C PRO A 181 16.90 -18.40 -4.05
N LYS A 182 16.29 -17.55 -4.87
CA LYS A 182 16.93 -16.83 -5.97
C LYS A 182 17.41 -15.42 -5.58
N GLY A 183 17.31 -15.08 -4.28
CA GLY A 183 17.72 -13.78 -3.75
C GLY A 183 16.72 -12.64 -3.99
N ILE A 184 15.46 -12.95 -4.30
CA ILE A 184 14.41 -11.96 -4.53
C ILE A 184 13.44 -11.96 -3.34
N ARG A 185 13.25 -10.78 -2.72
CA ARG A 185 12.27 -10.58 -1.65
C ARG A 185 10.97 -10.00 -2.20
N ALA A 186 9.85 -10.36 -1.61
CA ALA A 186 8.54 -9.79 -1.93
C ALA A 186 7.77 -9.51 -0.65
N ASN A 187 7.38 -8.25 -0.45
CA ASN A 187 6.57 -7.79 0.69
C ASN A 187 5.46 -6.87 0.21
N ALA A 188 4.48 -6.61 1.06
CA ALA A 188 3.43 -5.65 0.77
C ALA A 188 3.13 -4.74 1.97
N ILE A 189 2.73 -3.51 1.67
CA ILE A 189 2.13 -2.58 2.64
C ILE A 189 0.62 -2.54 2.37
N ALA A 190 -0.18 -2.61 3.43
CA ALA A 190 -1.62 -2.43 3.41
C ALA A 190 -1.98 -1.10 4.09
N PRO A 191 -2.04 0.01 3.33
CA PRO A 191 -2.39 1.31 3.88
C PRO A 191 -3.87 1.37 4.27
N GLY A 192 -4.15 2.06 5.36
CA GLY A 192 -5.44 2.65 5.66
C GLY A 192 -5.66 3.97 4.92
N PRO A 193 -6.43 4.90 5.49
CA PRO A 193 -6.69 6.20 4.89
C PRO A 193 -5.45 7.11 4.90
N PHE A 194 -4.90 7.37 3.73
CA PHE A 194 -3.88 8.39 3.48
C PHE A 194 -4.44 9.41 2.49
N PRO A 195 -4.47 10.71 2.81
CA PRO A 195 -5.04 11.73 1.93
C PRO A 195 -4.26 11.82 0.62
N THR A 196 -4.91 11.52 -0.49
CA THR A 196 -4.39 11.77 -1.84
C THR A 196 -5.47 12.39 -2.70
N LYS A 197 -5.15 13.44 -3.45
CA LYS A 197 -6.13 14.22 -4.21
C LYS A 197 -6.99 13.34 -5.15
N GLY A 198 -6.42 12.37 -5.84
CA GLY A 198 -7.17 11.59 -6.84
C GLY A 198 -7.91 10.37 -6.31
N ALA A 199 -7.45 9.75 -5.21
CA ALA A 199 -8.15 8.61 -4.61
C ALA A 199 -9.36 9.06 -3.80
N TRP A 200 -9.22 10.16 -3.06
CA TRP A 200 -10.26 10.69 -2.20
C TRP A 200 -11.50 11.13 -2.99
N GLU A 201 -11.30 11.83 -4.12
CA GLU A 201 -12.37 12.27 -5.00
C GLU A 201 -13.24 11.11 -5.55
N ARG A 202 -12.69 9.90 -5.67
CA ARG A 202 -13.38 8.72 -6.21
C ARG A 202 -14.01 7.83 -5.13
N LEU A 203 -13.42 7.78 -3.95
CA LEU A 203 -13.88 6.93 -2.86
C LEU A 203 -14.81 7.68 -1.90
N MET A 204 -14.67 9.00 -1.81
CA MET A 204 -15.47 9.87 -0.95
C MET A 204 -15.91 11.12 -1.73
N PRO A 205 -16.74 10.97 -2.78
CA PRO A 205 -17.26 12.11 -3.51
C PRO A 205 -18.11 13.02 -2.61
N GLU A 206 -18.06 14.31 -2.86
CA GLU A 206 -18.72 15.34 -2.03
C GLU A 206 -20.21 15.05 -1.71
N PRO A 207 -21.05 14.57 -2.65
CA PRO A 207 -22.44 14.20 -2.34
C PRO A 207 -22.55 13.09 -1.30
N LEU A 208 -21.60 12.13 -1.30
CA LEU A 208 -21.58 11.06 -0.31
C LEU A 208 -21.19 11.57 1.07
N MET A 209 -20.19 12.42 1.17
CA MET A 209 -19.78 13.06 2.43
C MET A 209 -20.91 13.86 3.06
N LYS A 210 -21.65 14.65 2.26
CA LYS A 210 -22.81 15.41 2.73
C LYS A 210 -23.94 14.52 3.25
N LYS A 211 -24.20 13.38 2.60
CA LYS A 211 -25.31 12.48 2.95
C LYS A 211 -25.02 11.57 4.15
N THR A 212 -23.79 11.10 4.27
CA THR A 212 -23.42 10.13 5.32
C THR A 212 -22.93 10.78 6.60
N GLY A 213 -22.69 12.10 6.59
CA GLY A 213 -22.02 12.77 7.70
C GLY A 213 -20.60 12.24 7.93
N ALA A 214 -20.06 11.51 6.96
CA ALA A 214 -18.71 11.01 7.02
C ALA A 214 -17.78 12.22 7.06
N GLY A 215 -17.45 12.64 8.26
CA GLY A 215 -16.56 13.74 8.55
C GLY A 215 -15.15 13.50 7.96
N THR A 216 -14.15 14.04 8.55
CA THR A 216 -12.75 14.10 8.12
C THR A 216 -12.06 12.79 7.70
N GLY A 217 -12.77 11.67 7.51
CA GLY A 217 -12.18 10.36 7.17
C GLY A 217 -11.42 9.69 8.33
N ALA A 218 -11.35 10.32 9.50
CA ALA A 218 -10.72 9.79 10.70
C ALA A 218 -11.66 8.93 11.56
N SER A 219 -12.97 8.97 11.27
CA SER A 219 -13.97 8.18 11.98
C SER A 219 -13.68 6.67 11.83
N GLY A 220 -13.65 5.96 12.95
CA GLY A 220 -13.33 4.53 12.97
C GLY A 220 -11.85 4.18 12.92
N ILE A 221 -10.96 5.17 12.94
CA ILE A 221 -9.52 4.96 13.11
C ILE A 221 -9.17 5.11 14.59
N PRO A 222 -8.67 4.07 15.28
CA PRO A 222 -8.32 4.15 16.71
C PRO A 222 -7.35 5.28 17.05
N MET A 223 -6.38 5.59 16.18
CA MET A 223 -5.47 6.71 16.37
C MET A 223 -6.10 8.09 16.14
N GLY A 224 -7.39 8.17 15.77
CA GLY A 224 -8.14 9.43 15.63
C GLY A 224 -7.72 10.35 14.49
N ARG A 225 -6.83 9.88 13.60
CA ARG A 225 -6.34 10.65 12.44
C ARG A 225 -6.04 9.75 11.25
N MET A 226 -5.98 10.35 10.09
CA MET A 226 -5.43 9.70 8.89
C MET A 226 -3.89 9.62 8.98
N GLY A 227 -3.32 8.73 8.15
CA GLY A 227 -1.88 8.61 8.01
C GLY A 227 -1.28 9.78 7.21
N GLU A 228 -0.06 10.14 7.54
CA GLU A 228 0.76 11.09 6.78
C GLU A 228 1.64 10.33 5.78
N HIS A 229 1.83 10.90 4.59
CA HIS A 229 2.65 10.25 3.55
C HIS A 229 4.05 9.89 4.03
N GLU A 230 4.63 10.68 4.90
CA GLU A 230 5.96 10.43 5.47
C GLU A 230 6.00 9.12 6.29
N GLU A 231 4.93 8.80 7.02
CA GLU A 231 4.85 7.55 7.79
C GLU A 231 4.87 6.32 6.88
N LEU A 232 4.12 6.38 5.77
CA LEU A 232 4.14 5.32 4.76
C LEU A 232 5.49 5.25 4.05
N ASN A 233 6.09 6.40 3.72
CA ASN A 233 7.40 6.45 3.09
C ASN A 233 8.47 5.81 3.97
N ASN A 234 8.45 6.05 5.28
CA ASN A 234 9.40 5.44 6.22
C ASN A 234 9.28 3.91 6.20
N LEU A 235 8.06 3.36 6.21
CA LEU A 235 7.87 1.91 6.09
C LEU A 235 8.34 1.39 4.73
N ALA A 236 8.04 2.10 3.64
CA ALA A 236 8.48 1.72 2.29
C ALA A 236 10.02 1.74 2.17
N VAL A 237 10.68 2.77 2.69
CA VAL A 237 12.15 2.86 2.75
C VAL A 237 12.74 1.70 3.55
N PHE A 238 12.19 1.41 4.74
CA PHE A 238 12.64 0.27 5.55
C PHE A 238 12.58 -1.04 4.77
N LEU A 239 11.43 -1.36 4.16
CA LEU A 239 11.23 -2.60 3.41
C LEU A 239 12.09 -2.69 2.14
N MET A 240 12.38 -1.55 1.49
CA MET A 240 13.18 -1.49 0.28
C MET A 240 14.68 -1.38 0.55
N SER A 241 15.09 -1.08 1.79
CA SER A 241 16.49 -0.91 2.15
C SER A 241 17.27 -2.24 2.23
N PRO A 242 18.61 -2.20 2.10
CA PRO A 242 19.45 -3.37 2.32
C PRO A 242 19.41 -3.89 3.76
N GLY A 243 19.04 -3.05 4.74
CA GLY A 243 18.95 -3.44 6.15
C GLY A 243 17.79 -4.38 6.50
N CYS A 244 16.93 -4.73 5.52
CA CYS A 244 15.73 -5.53 5.74
C CYS A 244 15.78 -6.89 4.98
N GLU A 245 16.96 -7.47 4.78
CA GLU A 245 17.14 -8.63 3.88
C GLU A 245 16.48 -9.92 4.36
N TYR A 246 16.21 -10.09 5.65
CA TYR A 246 15.59 -11.31 6.19
C TYR A 246 14.05 -11.24 6.23
N LEU A 247 13.45 -10.13 5.76
CA LEU A 247 12.00 -9.96 5.73
C LEU A 247 11.47 -10.17 4.31
N THR A 248 10.67 -11.23 4.13
CA THR A 248 9.96 -11.54 2.88
C THR A 248 8.62 -12.22 3.16
N GLY A 249 7.63 -12.03 2.30
CA GLY A 249 6.27 -12.58 2.42
C GLY A 249 5.35 -11.81 3.38
N ALA A 250 5.83 -10.72 3.98
CA ALA A 250 5.05 -9.94 4.93
C ALA A 250 4.03 -9.04 4.24
N ILE A 251 2.83 -8.96 4.86
CA ILE A 251 1.79 -8.00 4.50
C ILE A 251 1.59 -7.11 5.72
N ILE A 252 2.09 -5.88 5.67
CA ILE A 252 2.19 -5.01 6.85
C ILE A 252 1.13 -3.92 6.77
N PRO A 253 0.15 -3.90 7.72
CA PRO A 253 -0.81 -2.80 7.80
C PRO A 253 -0.15 -1.53 8.33
N ILE A 254 -0.55 -0.39 7.77
CA ILE A 254 -0.26 0.95 8.27
C ILE A 254 -1.53 1.78 8.16
N ASP A 255 -2.38 1.72 9.18
CA ASP A 255 -3.75 2.21 9.11
C ASP A 255 -4.30 2.81 10.42
N GLY A 256 -3.42 3.08 11.38
CA GLY A 256 -3.81 3.59 12.68
C GLY A 256 -4.69 2.62 13.50
N GLY A 257 -4.65 1.32 13.19
CA GLY A 257 -5.44 0.28 13.83
C GLY A 257 -6.85 0.10 13.25
N GLN A 258 -7.17 0.75 12.13
CA GLN A 258 -8.52 0.76 11.57
C GLN A 258 -9.07 -0.63 11.24
N TRP A 259 -8.27 -1.50 10.62
CA TRP A 259 -8.76 -2.82 10.22
C TRP A 259 -9.07 -3.74 11.42
N LEU A 260 -8.35 -3.56 12.53
CA LEU A 260 -8.64 -4.27 13.79
C LEU A 260 -9.92 -3.75 14.43
N ALA A 261 -10.13 -2.44 14.40
CA ALA A 261 -11.32 -1.81 14.94
C ALA A 261 -12.60 -2.17 14.17
N SER A 262 -12.52 -2.46 12.89
CA SER A 262 -13.69 -2.77 12.05
C SER A 262 -14.46 -4.03 12.46
N ASN A 263 -13.84 -4.95 13.20
CA ASN A 263 -14.41 -6.26 13.57
C ASN A 263 -14.49 -6.52 15.09
N GLY A 264 -14.19 -5.53 15.93
CA GLY A 264 -14.17 -5.70 17.39
C GLY A 264 -15.53 -5.51 18.05
N ASN A 265 -16.08 -6.55 18.68
CA ASN A 265 -17.38 -6.49 19.39
C ASN A 265 -17.39 -5.46 20.55
N PHE A 266 -16.24 -5.09 21.06
CA PHE A 266 -16.05 -4.20 22.20
C PHE A 266 -15.47 -2.83 21.84
N ASN A 267 -15.36 -2.49 20.56
CA ASN A 267 -14.76 -1.23 20.13
C ASN A 267 -15.51 0.03 20.64
N SER A 268 -16.83 -0.11 20.87
CA SER A 268 -17.62 0.97 21.48
C SER A 268 -17.18 1.33 22.90
N LEU A 269 -16.49 0.42 23.59
CA LEU A 269 -15.98 0.66 24.95
C LEU A 269 -14.81 1.66 24.96
N SER A 270 -14.18 1.93 23.81
CA SER A 270 -13.15 2.97 23.68
C SER A 270 -13.67 4.39 23.91
N ALA A 271 -15.00 4.59 23.90
CA ALA A 271 -15.63 5.87 24.21
C ALA A 271 -15.86 6.09 25.72
N LEU A 272 -15.63 5.07 26.56
CA LEU A 272 -15.87 5.12 28.00
C LEU A 272 -14.73 5.86 28.72
N ASP A 273 -15.14 6.70 29.68
CA ASP A 273 -14.22 7.37 30.57
C ASP A 273 -13.87 6.53 31.84
N ARG A 274 -13.08 7.09 32.74
CA ARG A 274 -12.67 6.41 33.96
C ARG A 274 -13.85 6.11 34.88
N SER A 275 -14.83 6.99 34.96
CA SER A 275 -16.02 6.80 35.83
C SER A 275 -16.90 5.68 35.34
N ASP A 276 -17.05 5.52 34.02
CA ASP A 276 -17.77 4.42 33.40
C ASP A 276 -17.11 3.07 33.73
N TRP A 277 -15.80 3.01 33.66
CA TRP A 277 -15.03 1.80 34.01
C TRP A 277 -15.15 1.45 35.49
N ASP A 278 -15.17 2.43 36.39
CA ASP A 278 -15.33 2.18 37.82
C ASP A 278 -16.77 1.67 38.11
N MET A 279 -17.78 2.17 37.42
CA MET A 279 -19.17 1.68 37.48
C MET A 279 -19.28 0.23 36.98
N ILE A 280 -18.69 -0.07 35.80
CA ILE A 280 -18.65 -1.44 35.22
C ILE A 280 -17.98 -2.41 36.18
N LYS A 281 -16.83 -2.03 36.76
CA LYS A 281 -16.11 -2.83 37.74
C LYS A 281 -16.96 -3.14 38.95
N GLY A 282 -17.71 -2.16 39.46
CA GLY A 282 -18.65 -2.33 40.59
C GLY A 282 -19.75 -3.32 40.24
N ALA A 283 -20.35 -3.22 39.06
CA ALA A 283 -21.37 -4.13 38.58
C ALA A 283 -20.87 -5.57 38.46
N ILE A 284 -19.68 -5.77 37.92
CA ILE A 284 -19.02 -7.09 37.80
C ILE A 284 -18.76 -7.68 39.18
N GLN A 285 -18.27 -6.88 40.14
CA GLN A 285 -18.03 -7.34 41.51
C GLN A 285 -19.31 -7.78 42.21
N ALA A 286 -20.43 -7.03 42.04
CA ALA A 286 -21.73 -7.37 42.57
C ALA A 286 -22.25 -8.71 42.00
N THR A 287 -22.15 -8.90 40.70
CA THR A 287 -22.52 -10.16 40.03
C THR A 287 -21.70 -11.33 40.56
N ASN A 288 -20.37 -11.17 40.67
CA ASN A 288 -19.50 -12.20 41.21
C ASN A 288 -19.78 -12.55 42.67
N ALA A 289 -20.18 -11.58 43.48
CA ALA A 289 -20.57 -11.82 44.89
C ALA A 289 -21.87 -12.62 44.96
N LYS A 290 -22.87 -12.29 44.14
CA LYS A 290 -24.14 -13.02 44.00
C LYS A 290 -23.87 -14.49 43.59
N ASP A 291 -23.10 -14.71 42.54
CA ASP A 291 -22.76 -16.04 42.03
C ASP A 291 -22.06 -16.90 43.11
N ARG A 292 -21.20 -16.30 43.94
CA ARG A 292 -20.52 -17.00 45.05
C ARG A 292 -21.54 -17.41 46.13
N SER A 293 -22.48 -16.55 46.50
CA SER A 293 -23.47 -16.86 47.49
C SER A 293 -24.40 -18.00 47.04
N GLU A 294 -24.80 -18.03 45.75
CA GLU A 294 -25.62 -19.08 45.17
C GLU A 294 -24.92 -20.45 45.08
N ARG A 295 -23.58 -20.47 44.94
CA ARG A 295 -22.81 -21.71 44.93
C ARG A 295 -22.50 -22.26 46.31
N SER A 296 -22.69 -21.46 47.35
CA SER A 296 -22.42 -21.82 48.72
C SER A 296 -23.68 -22.21 49.50
N ALA A 297 -24.86 -22.04 48.86
CA ALA A 297 -26.18 -22.47 49.36
C ALA A 297 -26.59 -23.84 48.75
#